data_6d40977ccb07c54e77c2a740772f789f
#
_entry.id   6d40977ccb07c54e77c2a740772f789f
#
_cell.length_a   1.000
_cell.length_b   1.000
_cell.length_c   1.000
_cell.angle_alpha   90.00
_cell.angle_beta   90.00
_cell.angle_gamma   90.00
#
_symmetry.space_group_name_H-M   'P 1'
#
loop_
_entity.id
_entity.type
_entity.pdbx_description
1 polymer ?
#
loop_
_entity_poly.entity_id
_entity_poly.type
_entity_poly.pdbx_seq_one_letter_code
_entity_poly.pdbx_strand_id
1 'polypeptide(L)'
;DMNGGKGAWAVGSIINPNDQSGKQFLKDFTQNPPNIGFYMDNAKTNQFYDFKVTNGTSQILYKKHEDLYRGMPVKTKKDGTNVYSSARDIGNIAAGYIAGINSIPWSIARKKYDKLQSQQENRKSVEGISSQNAQYLGWKIGIYNATYSPVAGYPIVNFVNNVLNNLFYISTKK
;
A
#
# COMPACT_ATOMS: atom_id res chain seq x y z
N ASP A 1 9.88 -4.48 5.45
CA ASP A 1 8.80 -4.71 6.39
C ASP A 1 8.47 -3.41 7.10
N MET A 2 7.24 -2.92 6.92
CA MET A 2 6.70 -1.68 7.51
C MET A 2 6.59 -1.75 9.04
N ASN A 3 6.82 -2.91 9.62
CA ASN A 3 6.67 -3.21 11.04
C ASN A 3 8.02 -3.43 11.75
N GLY A 4 9.14 -3.10 11.15
CA GLY A 4 10.45 -3.27 11.76
C GLY A 4 10.78 -4.73 12.12
N GLY A 5 10.32 -5.69 11.34
CA GLY A 5 10.63 -7.11 11.51
C GLY A 5 9.73 -7.87 12.47
N LYS A 6 8.70 -7.24 13.02
CA LYS A 6 7.71 -7.96 13.87
C LYS A 6 6.50 -8.40 13.05
N GLY A 7 6.49 -9.65 12.66
CA GLY A 7 5.32 -10.50 12.64
C GLY A 7 4.26 -10.28 11.57
N ALA A 8 4.50 -9.90 10.35
CA ALA A 8 3.51 -10.05 9.29
C ALA A 8 3.99 -10.99 8.16
N TRP A 9 5.11 -11.63 8.35
CA TRP A 9 5.65 -12.57 7.38
C TRP A 9 5.13 -13.98 7.68
N ALA A 10 4.53 -14.60 6.69
CA ALA A 10 4.29 -16.02 6.77
C ALA A 10 5.61 -16.78 6.57
N VAL A 11 5.80 -17.86 7.32
CA VAL A 11 6.93 -18.76 7.09
C VAL A 11 6.88 -19.27 5.66
N GLY A 12 8.00 -19.21 4.94
CA GLY A 12 8.08 -19.59 3.53
C GLY A 12 7.86 -18.47 2.52
N SER A 13 7.49 -17.25 2.96
CA SER A 13 7.38 -16.09 2.07
C SER A 13 8.73 -15.73 1.46
N ILE A 14 8.76 -15.51 0.15
CA ILE A 14 9.97 -15.21 -0.61
C ILE A 14 10.07 -13.71 -0.86
N ILE A 15 11.27 -13.15 -0.71
CA ILE A 15 11.60 -11.80 -1.16
C ILE A 15 12.27 -11.91 -2.52
N ASN A 16 11.63 -11.34 -3.55
CA ASN A 16 12.18 -11.29 -4.90
C ASN A 16 12.65 -9.86 -5.23
N PRO A 17 13.96 -9.60 -5.24
CA PRO A 17 14.51 -8.26 -5.55
C PRO A 17 14.28 -7.82 -7.00
N ASN A 18 13.95 -8.74 -7.90
CA ASN A 18 13.70 -8.47 -9.31
C ASN A 18 12.21 -8.28 -9.65
N ASP A 19 11.31 -8.52 -8.69
CA ASP A 19 9.88 -8.32 -8.90
C ASP A 19 9.52 -6.83 -8.84
N GLN A 20 9.25 -6.25 -9.99
CA GLN A 20 8.87 -4.83 -10.13
C GLN A 20 7.34 -4.62 -10.10
N SER A 21 6.54 -5.67 -9.94
CA SER A 21 5.08 -5.58 -10.03
C SER A 21 4.46 -4.61 -9.04
N GLY A 22 4.93 -4.61 -7.79
CA GLY A 22 4.44 -3.69 -6.77
C GLY A 22 4.78 -2.22 -7.04
N LYS A 23 6.00 -1.97 -7.52
CA LYS A 23 6.43 -0.63 -7.92
C LYS A 23 5.62 -0.11 -9.11
N GLN A 24 5.42 -0.97 -10.11
CA GLN A 24 4.62 -0.60 -11.30
C GLN A 24 3.16 -0.36 -10.91
N PHE A 25 2.56 -1.26 -10.13
CA PHE A 25 1.19 -1.10 -9.65
C PHE A 25 0.98 0.23 -8.91
N LEU A 26 1.83 0.56 -7.94
CA LEU A 26 1.71 1.82 -7.18
C LEU A 26 1.92 3.04 -8.08
N LYS A 27 2.83 2.96 -9.06
CA LYS A 27 3.04 4.03 -10.03
C LYS A 27 1.78 4.28 -10.86
N ASP A 28 1.24 3.24 -11.50
CA ASP A 28 0.07 3.35 -12.36
C ASP A 28 -1.16 3.80 -11.57
N PHE A 29 -1.34 3.24 -10.37
CA PHE A 29 -2.42 3.56 -9.46
C PHE A 29 -2.40 5.03 -9.00
N THR A 30 -1.20 5.59 -8.73
CA THR A 30 -1.08 6.98 -8.30
C THR A 30 -1.14 7.98 -9.46
N GLN A 31 -0.77 7.57 -10.66
CA GLN A 31 -0.90 8.39 -11.86
C GLN A 31 -2.33 8.48 -12.38
N ASN A 32 -3.08 7.37 -12.30
CA ASN A 32 -4.45 7.25 -12.78
C ASN A 32 -5.34 6.62 -11.70
N PRO A 33 -5.59 7.32 -10.60
CA PRO A 33 -6.35 6.74 -9.49
C PRO A 33 -7.80 6.49 -9.90
N PRO A 34 -8.35 5.32 -9.55
CA PRO A 34 -9.76 5.07 -9.76
C PRO A 34 -10.61 6.01 -8.90
N ASN A 35 -11.85 6.29 -9.31
CA ASN A 35 -12.79 6.90 -8.39
C ASN A 35 -13.06 5.97 -7.19
N ILE A 36 -13.46 6.57 -6.06
CA ILE A 36 -13.61 5.83 -4.81
C ILE A 36 -14.65 4.71 -4.88
N GLY A 37 -15.75 4.90 -5.61
CA GLY A 37 -16.78 3.89 -5.78
C GLY A 37 -16.25 2.67 -6.52
N PHE A 38 -15.63 2.89 -7.68
CA PHE A 38 -15.01 1.82 -8.45
C PHE A 38 -13.91 1.09 -7.66
N TYR A 39 -13.08 1.84 -6.90
CA TYR A 39 -12.09 1.23 -6.03
C TYR A 39 -12.73 0.32 -4.98
N MET A 40 -13.74 0.81 -4.26
CA MET A 40 -14.41 0.04 -3.20
C MET A 40 -15.04 -1.26 -3.72
N ASP A 41 -15.57 -1.26 -4.92
CA ASP A 41 -16.15 -2.45 -5.53
C ASP A 41 -15.09 -3.47 -5.94
N ASN A 42 -13.91 -3.01 -6.36
CA ASN A 42 -12.83 -3.84 -6.88
C ASN A 42 -11.67 -4.08 -5.89
N ALA A 43 -11.76 -3.58 -4.65
CA ALA A 43 -10.78 -3.81 -3.58
C ALA A 43 -11.18 -4.95 -2.61
N LYS A 44 -12.29 -5.64 -2.90
CA LYS A 44 -12.75 -6.81 -2.14
C LYS A 44 -11.84 -8.01 -2.40
N THR A 45 -11.93 -9.01 -1.55
CA THR A 45 -11.18 -10.27 -1.69
C THR A 45 -11.30 -10.83 -3.12
N ASN A 46 -10.18 -11.20 -3.71
CA ASN A 46 -10.05 -11.75 -5.06
C ASN A 46 -10.48 -10.81 -6.20
N GLN A 47 -10.69 -9.52 -5.94
CA GLN A 47 -10.97 -8.53 -6.97
C GLN A 47 -9.68 -7.84 -7.43
N PHE A 48 -9.76 -7.07 -8.51
CA PHE A 48 -8.61 -6.48 -9.21
C PHE A 48 -7.61 -5.76 -8.29
N TYR A 49 -8.10 -4.97 -7.31
CA TYR A 49 -7.23 -4.23 -6.37
C TYR A 49 -6.81 -5.03 -5.14
N ASP A 50 -7.18 -6.31 -5.02
CA ASP A 50 -6.62 -7.21 -4.01
C ASP A 50 -5.20 -7.68 -4.44
N PHE A 51 -4.26 -6.74 -4.46
CA PHE A 51 -2.92 -6.90 -5.05
C PHE A 51 -2.20 -8.16 -4.56
N LYS A 52 -2.34 -8.52 -3.29
CA LYS A 52 -1.69 -9.71 -2.73
C LYS A 52 -2.09 -11.01 -3.46
N VAL A 53 -3.29 -11.01 -4.05
CA VAL A 53 -3.85 -12.17 -4.77
C VAL A 53 -3.71 -12.02 -6.27
N THR A 54 -3.96 -10.83 -6.81
CA THR A 54 -4.07 -10.57 -8.24
C THR A 54 -2.80 -10.02 -8.89
N ASN A 55 -1.86 -9.51 -8.09
CA ASN A 55 -0.67 -8.81 -8.57
C ASN A 55 -0.97 -7.61 -9.48
N GLY A 56 -2.13 -6.97 -9.30
CA GLY A 56 -2.59 -5.86 -10.15
C GLY A 56 -3.17 -6.30 -11.50
N THR A 57 -3.52 -7.56 -11.65
CA THR A 57 -4.19 -8.10 -12.85
C THR A 57 -5.65 -8.47 -12.55
N SER A 58 -6.41 -8.85 -13.57
CA SER A 58 -7.77 -9.38 -13.40
C SER A 58 -7.80 -10.86 -13.00
N GLN A 59 -6.65 -11.51 -12.84
CA GLN A 59 -6.54 -12.93 -12.54
C GLN A 59 -6.14 -13.17 -11.09
N ILE A 60 -6.63 -14.26 -10.50
CA ILE A 60 -6.18 -14.76 -9.20
C ILE A 60 -4.91 -15.57 -9.42
N LEU A 61 -3.74 -14.99 -9.12
CA LEU A 61 -2.44 -15.60 -9.36
C LEU A 61 -1.87 -16.27 -8.10
N TYR A 62 -2.18 -15.74 -6.92
CA TYR A 62 -1.59 -16.18 -5.66
C TYR A 62 -2.68 -16.61 -4.68
N LYS A 63 -2.60 -17.85 -4.19
CA LYS A 63 -3.61 -18.43 -3.28
C LYS A 63 -3.04 -18.94 -1.97
N LYS A 64 -1.74 -19.25 -1.95
CA LYS A 64 -1.08 -19.75 -0.74
C LYS A 64 -0.85 -18.61 0.23
N HIS A 65 -0.95 -18.90 1.53
CA HIS A 65 -0.79 -17.89 2.56
C HIS A 65 0.56 -17.18 2.51
N GLU A 66 1.65 -17.92 2.31
CA GLU A 66 3.00 -17.39 2.18
C GLU A 66 3.16 -16.44 1.00
N ASP A 67 2.45 -16.69 -0.13
CA ASP A 67 2.52 -15.84 -1.32
C ASP A 67 1.89 -14.46 -1.08
N LEU A 68 0.90 -14.36 -0.19
CA LEU A 68 0.25 -13.08 0.13
C LEU A 68 1.22 -12.11 0.81
N TYR A 69 2.30 -12.64 1.39
CA TYR A 69 3.35 -11.87 2.06
C TYR A 69 4.66 -11.83 1.26
N ARG A 70 4.68 -12.28 -0.01
CA ARG A 70 5.87 -12.16 -0.86
C ARG A 70 6.38 -10.73 -0.86
N GLY A 71 7.70 -10.57 -0.74
CA GLY A 71 8.36 -9.27 -0.67
C GLY A 71 8.90 -8.84 -2.02
N MET A 72 8.78 -7.57 -2.34
CA MET A 72 9.29 -6.98 -3.58
C MET A 72 9.73 -5.53 -3.38
N PRO A 73 10.65 -5.00 -4.20
CA PRO A 73 11.06 -3.62 -4.09
C PRO A 73 9.92 -2.67 -4.50
N VAL A 74 9.68 -1.64 -3.70
CA VAL A 74 8.73 -0.57 -4.00
C VAL A 74 9.44 0.74 -4.31
N LYS A 75 10.72 0.84 -3.95
CA LYS A 75 11.53 2.01 -4.15
C LYS A 75 13.02 1.66 -4.14
N THR A 76 13.83 2.43 -4.85
CA THR A 76 15.28 2.45 -4.73
C THR A 76 15.71 3.78 -4.12
N LYS A 77 16.50 3.77 -3.06
CA LYS A 77 17.08 4.96 -2.44
C LYS A 77 18.17 5.56 -3.33
N LYS A 78 18.62 6.77 -2.99
CA LYS A 78 19.71 7.45 -3.72
C LYS A 78 21.04 6.70 -3.66
N ASP A 79 21.27 5.92 -2.62
CA ASP A 79 22.45 5.07 -2.42
C ASP A 79 22.36 3.71 -3.15
N GLY A 80 21.33 3.51 -3.97
CA GLY A 80 21.09 2.25 -4.69
C GLY A 80 20.38 1.16 -3.88
N THR A 81 20.14 1.37 -2.57
CA THR A 81 19.47 0.36 -1.73
C THR A 81 17.97 0.29 -2.04
N ASN A 82 17.42 -0.91 -2.14
CA ASN A 82 16.01 -1.12 -2.31
C ASN A 82 15.24 -1.06 -0.98
N VAL A 83 14.07 -0.45 -1.02
CA VAL A 83 13.05 -0.52 0.02
C VAL A 83 12.02 -1.57 -0.41
N TYR A 84 11.77 -2.53 0.45
CA TYR A 84 10.86 -3.64 0.17
C TYR A 84 9.53 -3.47 0.89
N SER A 85 8.48 -3.99 0.28
CA SER A 85 7.16 -4.11 0.88
C SER A 85 6.60 -5.51 0.61
N SER A 86 5.71 -5.98 1.47
CA SER A 86 4.94 -7.19 1.18
C SER A 86 3.83 -6.89 0.17
N ALA A 87 3.39 -7.89 -0.59
CA ALA A 87 2.27 -7.75 -1.50
C ALA A 87 1.00 -7.28 -0.77
N ARG A 88 0.79 -7.73 0.47
CA ARG A 88 -0.30 -7.26 1.34
C ARG A 88 -0.20 -5.76 1.60
N ASP A 89 0.99 -5.26 1.96
CA ASP A 89 1.18 -3.85 2.29
C ASP A 89 1.07 -2.95 1.04
N ILE A 90 1.40 -3.45 -0.14
CA ILE A 90 1.17 -2.72 -1.40
C ILE A 90 -0.31 -2.42 -1.60
N GLY A 91 -1.19 -3.41 -1.40
CA GLY A 91 -2.64 -3.20 -1.42
C GLY A 91 -3.12 -2.21 -0.35
N ASN A 92 -2.53 -2.27 0.84
CA ASN A 92 -2.83 -1.34 1.93
C ASN A 92 -2.39 0.11 1.63
N ILE A 93 -1.23 0.30 0.97
CA ILE A 93 -0.80 1.63 0.48
C ILE A 93 -1.83 2.19 -0.51
N ALA A 94 -2.31 1.38 -1.45
CA ALA A 94 -3.34 1.80 -2.41
C ALA A 94 -4.65 2.19 -1.71
N ALA A 95 -5.10 1.41 -0.71
CA ALA A 95 -6.27 1.73 0.09
C ALA A 95 -6.14 3.10 0.80
N GLY A 96 -5.00 3.31 1.45
CA GLY A 96 -4.69 4.58 2.09
C GLY A 96 -4.68 5.74 1.10
N TYR A 97 -4.06 5.56 -0.06
CA TYR A 97 -3.97 6.58 -1.11
C TYR A 97 -5.35 7.05 -1.58
N ILE A 98 -6.27 6.12 -1.83
CA ILE A 98 -7.65 6.47 -2.22
C ILE A 98 -8.35 7.28 -1.12
N ALA A 99 -8.21 6.91 0.13
CA ALA A 99 -8.78 7.70 1.23
C ALA A 99 -8.16 9.12 1.28
N GLY A 100 -6.85 9.24 1.12
CA GLY A 100 -6.13 10.51 1.14
C GLY A 100 -6.53 11.43 -0.02
N ILE A 101 -6.51 10.94 -1.26
CA ILE A 101 -6.83 11.76 -2.44
C ILE A 101 -8.29 12.25 -2.44
N ASN A 102 -9.18 11.52 -1.77
CA ASN A 102 -10.57 11.93 -1.55
C ASN A 102 -10.76 12.74 -0.25
N SER A 103 -9.68 13.20 0.37
CA SER A 103 -9.68 14.04 1.58
C SER A 103 -10.45 13.43 2.77
N ILE A 104 -10.51 12.10 2.85
CA ILE A 104 -11.13 11.40 3.97
C ILE A 104 -10.22 11.53 5.19
N PRO A 105 -10.70 12.07 6.34
CA PRO A 105 -9.90 12.17 7.55
C PRO A 105 -9.35 10.79 7.97
N TRP A 106 -8.08 10.74 8.41
CA TRP A 106 -7.43 9.49 8.79
C TRP A 106 -8.22 8.68 9.82
N SER A 107 -8.79 9.34 10.84
CA SER A 107 -9.61 8.68 11.86
C SER A 107 -10.85 8.00 11.30
N ILE A 108 -11.44 8.54 10.24
CA ILE A 108 -12.58 7.94 9.54
C ILE A 108 -12.10 6.76 8.67
N ALA A 109 -11.03 6.94 7.92
CA ALA A 109 -10.44 5.87 7.11
C ALA A 109 -10.08 4.64 7.98
N ARG A 110 -9.42 4.85 9.13
CA ARG A 110 -9.09 3.79 10.08
C ARG A 110 -10.31 3.00 10.54
N LYS A 111 -11.37 3.69 10.97
CA LYS A 111 -12.62 3.02 11.38
C LYS A 111 -13.22 2.16 10.27
N LYS A 112 -13.12 2.61 9.02
CA LYS A 112 -13.63 1.85 7.86
C LYS A 112 -12.78 0.60 7.60
N TYR A 113 -11.45 0.69 7.68
CA TYR A 113 -10.55 -0.45 7.50
C TYR A 113 -10.75 -1.50 8.60
N ASP A 114 -10.84 -1.09 9.87
CA ASP A 114 -11.10 -2.00 10.98
C ASP A 114 -12.48 -2.67 10.88
N LYS A 115 -13.49 -1.92 10.40
CA LYS A 115 -14.80 -2.49 10.12
C LYS A 115 -14.74 -3.57 9.03
N LEU A 116 -14.02 -3.29 7.93
CA LEU A 116 -13.86 -4.25 6.84
C LEU A 116 -13.11 -5.51 7.32
N GLN A 117 -12.03 -5.35 8.08
CA GLN A 117 -11.28 -6.46 8.67
C GLN A 117 -12.17 -7.30 9.58
N SER A 118 -12.98 -6.64 10.43
CA SER A 118 -13.91 -7.33 11.33
C SER A 118 -14.96 -8.13 10.56
N GLN A 119 -15.45 -7.61 9.45
CA GLN A 119 -16.40 -8.32 8.58
C GLN A 119 -15.75 -9.54 7.90
N GLN A 120 -14.52 -9.40 7.43
CA GLN A 120 -13.79 -10.50 6.78
C GLN A 120 -13.44 -11.63 7.76
N GLU A 121 -13.14 -11.30 9.02
CA GLU A 121 -12.81 -12.27 10.05
C GLU A 121 -14.03 -12.79 10.82
N ASN A 122 -15.22 -12.27 10.54
CA ASN A 122 -16.46 -12.57 11.27
C ASN A 122 -16.31 -12.42 12.80
N ARG A 123 -15.49 -11.46 13.23
CA ARG A 123 -15.26 -11.11 14.64
C ARG A 123 -14.75 -9.67 14.74
N LYS A 124 -14.89 -9.05 15.93
CA LYS A 124 -14.26 -7.74 16.16
C LYS A 124 -12.74 -7.88 16.02
N SER A 125 -12.19 -7.19 15.05
CA SER A 125 -10.77 -7.22 14.72
C SER A 125 -10.27 -5.83 14.35
N VAL A 126 -8.98 -5.62 14.53
CA VAL A 126 -8.26 -4.40 14.17
C VAL A 126 -7.12 -4.79 13.23
N GLU A 127 -6.92 -4.02 12.18
CA GLU A 127 -5.80 -4.21 11.28
C GLU A 127 -4.46 -4.23 12.03
N GLY A 128 -3.58 -5.14 11.67
CA GLY A 128 -2.23 -5.22 12.23
C GLY A 128 -1.42 -3.94 11.98
N ILE A 129 -0.44 -3.66 12.83
CA ILE A 129 0.38 -2.43 12.79
C ILE A 129 1.03 -2.24 11.41
N SER A 130 1.52 -3.31 10.77
CA SER A 130 2.09 -3.26 9.42
C SER A 130 1.10 -2.70 8.41
N SER A 131 -0.11 -3.26 8.38
CA SER A 131 -1.20 -2.80 7.50
C SER A 131 -1.59 -1.35 7.80
N GLN A 132 -1.70 -0.98 9.08
CA GLN A 132 -2.01 0.41 9.48
C GLN A 132 -0.94 1.39 8.99
N ASN A 133 0.34 1.05 9.14
CA ASN A 133 1.46 1.88 8.67
C ASN A 133 1.45 2.03 7.15
N ALA A 134 1.18 0.95 6.42
CA ALA A 134 1.08 0.98 4.97
C ALA A 134 -0.10 1.85 4.50
N GLN A 135 -1.28 1.69 5.12
CA GLN A 135 -2.46 2.52 4.84
C GLN A 135 -2.19 4.00 5.17
N TYR A 136 -1.54 4.30 6.30
CA TYR A 136 -1.20 5.67 6.68
C TYR A 136 -0.21 6.32 5.72
N LEU A 137 0.78 5.56 5.25
CA LEU A 137 1.71 6.02 4.22
C LEU A 137 0.96 6.42 2.94
N GLY A 138 0.11 5.52 2.44
CA GLY A 138 -0.72 5.80 1.27
C GLY A 138 -1.61 7.02 1.47
N TRP A 139 -2.26 7.15 2.64
CA TRP A 139 -3.11 8.29 2.97
C TRP A 139 -2.35 9.62 2.92
N LYS A 140 -1.14 9.68 3.48
CA LYS A 140 -0.31 10.90 3.41
C LYS A 140 0.06 11.28 1.98
N ILE A 141 0.41 10.30 1.15
CA ILE A 141 0.69 10.50 -0.26
C ILE A 141 -0.56 11.05 -0.98
N GLY A 142 -1.72 10.46 -0.70
CA GLY A 142 -2.99 10.89 -1.30
C GLY A 142 -3.39 12.31 -0.91
N ILE A 143 -3.31 12.67 0.37
CA ILE A 143 -3.57 14.06 0.86
C ILE A 143 -2.64 15.04 0.16
N TYR A 144 -1.36 14.72 0.07
CA TYR A 144 -0.41 15.61 -0.59
C TYR A 144 -0.77 15.78 -2.07
N ASN A 145 -1.08 14.72 -2.80
CA ASN A 145 -1.46 14.80 -4.19
C ASN A 145 -2.75 15.61 -4.38
N ALA A 146 -3.74 15.45 -3.50
CA ALA A 146 -4.96 16.24 -3.52
C ALA A 146 -4.69 17.75 -3.32
N THR A 147 -3.70 18.08 -2.48
CA THR A 147 -3.40 19.46 -2.10
C THR A 147 -2.52 20.18 -3.12
N TYR A 148 -1.52 19.46 -3.70
CA TYR A 148 -0.45 20.10 -4.49
C TYR A 148 -0.42 19.68 -5.96
N SER A 149 -1.21 18.69 -6.40
CA SER A 149 -1.26 18.20 -7.78
C SER A 149 -2.20 18.98 -8.75
N PRO A 150 -3.04 19.94 -8.33
CA PRO A 150 -3.81 20.76 -9.29
C PRO A 150 -2.93 21.68 -10.15
N VAL A 151 -1.65 21.85 -9.79
CA VAL A 151 -0.74 22.73 -10.55
C VAL A 151 0.04 21.86 -11.55
N ALA A 152 -0.36 21.96 -12.81
CA ALA A 152 0.26 21.29 -13.93
C ALA A 152 1.79 21.44 -13.92
N GLY A 153 2.52 20.32 -13.96
CA GLY A 153 3.95 20.30 -14.23
C GLY A 153 4.87 19.72 -13.14
N TYR A 154 4.40 19.38 -11.94
CA TYR A 154 5.27 18.67 -10.99
C TYR A 154 5.18 17.16 -11.20
N PRO A 155 6.27 16.48 -11.56
CA PRO A 155 6.26 15.03 -11.74
C PRO A 155 5.99 14.36 -10.38
N ILE A 156 4.88 13.65 -10.26
CA ILE A 156 4.46 12.80 -9.13
C ILE A 156 5.61 11.88 -8.67
N VAL A 157 6.47 11.47 -9.60
CA VAL A 157 7.64 10.61 -9.34
C VAL A 157 8.62 11.21 -8.32
N ASN A 158 8.84 12.52 -8.33
CA ASN A 158 9.78 13.18 -7.41
C ASN A 158 9.22 13.30 -5.99
N PHE A 159 7.90 13.36 -5.84
CA PHE A 159 7.26 13.47 -4.53
C PHE A 159 7.12 12.10 -3.84
N VAL A 160 6.69 11.06 -4.51
CA VAL A 160 6.71 9.69 -3.95
C VAL A 160 8.13 9.38 -3.47
N ASN A 161 9.14 9.81 -4.21
CA ASN A 161 10.53 9.74 -3.79
C ASN A 161 10.85 10.57 -2.55
N ASN A 162 10.34 11.79 -2.39
CA ASN A 162 10.62 12.66 -1.24
C ASN A 162 9.86 12.27 0.02
N VAL A 163 8.58 11.90 -0.05
CA VAL A 163 7.79 11.45 1.12
C VAL A 163 8.28 10.11 1.64
N LEU A 164 8.60 9.17 0.76
CA LEU A 164 9.20 7.91 1.16
C LEU A 164 10.58 8.14 1.79
N ASN A 165 11.38 9.11 1.31
CA ASN A 165 12.66 9.46 1.91
C ASN A 165 12.51 9.99 3.35
N ASN A 166 11.56 10.89 3.58
CA ASN A 166 11.37 11.52 4.89
C ASN A 166 10.71 10.60 5.93
N LEU A 167 9.82 9.70 5.50
CA LEU A 167 9.11 8.80 6.42
C LEU A 167 9.97 7.64 6.92
N PHE A 168 10.89 7.15 6.10
CA PHE A 168 11.82 6.10 6.52
C PHE A 168 12.99 6.64 7.35
N TYR A 169 13.30 7.95 7.27
CA TYR A 169 14.34 8.58 8.08
C TYR A 169 13.95 8.69 9.58
N ILE A 170 12.67 8.82 9.87
CA ILE A 170 12.15 8.91 11.25
C ILE A 170 12.17 7.55 11.97
N SER A 171 12.10 6.44 11.23
CA SER A 171 12.06 5.08 11.80
C SER A 171 13.43 4.53 12.23
N THR A 172 14.54 5.16 11.84
CA THR A 172 15.90 4.67 12.14
C THR A 172 16.59 5.40 13.27
N LYS A 173 15.92 6.38 13.91
CA LYS A 173 16.42 7.11 15.08
C LYS A 173 15.62 6.76 16.34
N LYS A 174 15.58 5.47 16.71
CA LYS A 174 15.27 5.04 18.08
C LYS A 174 16.00 3.76 18.38
#